data_7122e2e62e31d2f4f8952940e598391a
#
_entry.id   7122e2e62e31d2f4f8952940e598391a
#
_cell.length_a   1.000
_cell.length_b   1.000
_cell.length_c   1.000
_cell.angle_alpha   90.00
_cell.angle_beta   90.00
_cell.angle_gamma   90.00
#
_symmetry.space_group_name_H-M   'P 1'
#
loop_
_entity.id
_entity.type
_entity.pdbx_description
1 polymer ?
#
loop_
_entity_poly.entity_id
_entity_poly.type
_entity_poly.pdbx_seq_one_letter_code
_entity_poly.pdbx_strand_id
1 'polypeptide(L)'
;MERNAEDFAAKYEKVYQDMFRFALYTLKNRHEAEDVVSETVLDAWKGIEGLKDENAFRAWIFRILANKCRQKLKSYLNRAVELPADLAWRERDTSEDMDVRAAFYKLNDEERLILSSSLFGGYTGKEIAAMLEMNENTVRSLKSRALKKMEQMLS
;
A
#
# COMPACT_ATOMS: atom_id res chain seq x y z
N MET A 1 1.71 -9.11 -22.35
CA MET A 1 3.06 -8.52 -22.32
C MET A 1 4.09 -9.64 -22.22
N GLU A 2 5.12 -9.59 -23.04
CA GLU A 2 6.16 -10.61 -22.99
C GLU A 2 7.02 -10.47 -21.72
N ARG A 3 7.47 -11.62 -21.22
CA ARG A 3 8.35 -11.63 -20.06
C ARG A 3 9.78 -11.27 -20.48
N ASN A 4 10.19 -10.05 -20.16
CA ASN A 4 11.50 -9.50 -20.44
C ASN A 4 12.06 -8.89 -19.16
N ALA A 5 13.17 -9.43 -18.65
CA ALA A 5 13.73 -9.03 -17.36
C ALA A 5 14.15 -7.57 -17.34
N GLU A 6 14.78 -7.07 -18.40
CA GLU A 6 15.24 -5.68 -18.44
C GLU A 6 14.07 -4.70 -18.48
N ASP A 7 13.06 -5.00 -19.28
CA ASP A 7 11.86 -4.19 -19.41
C ASP A 7 11.07 -4.16 -18.09
N PHE A 8 10.89 -5.33 -17.46
CA PHE A 8 10.24 -5.45 -16.17
C PHE A 8 10.98 -4.64 -15.09
N ALA A 9 12.30 -4.79 -15.02
CA ALA A 9 13.12 -4.08 -14.05
C ALA A 9 13.00 -2.55 -14.22
N ALA A 10 13.00 -2.07 -15.45
CA ALA A 10 12.83 -0.64 -15.73
C ALA A 10 11.47 -0.11 -15.27
N LYS A 11 10.41 -0.88 -15.50
CA LYS A 11 9.05 -0.49 -15.04
C LYS A 11 8.92 -0.55 -13.52
N TYR A 12 9.47 -1.59 -12.90
CA TYR A 12 9.46 -1.78 -11.47
C TYR A 12 10.21 -0.65 -10.74
N GLU A 13 11.37 -0.27 -11.26
CA GLU A 13 12.20 0.78 -10.68
C GLU A 13 11.45 2.11 -10.55
N LYS A 14 10.55 2.40 -11.49
CA LYS A 14 9.74 3.63 -11.46
C LYS A 14 8.68 3.63 -10.35
N VAL A 15 8.23 2.46 -9.91
CA VAL A 15 7.13 2.34 -8.94
C VAL A 15 7.58 1.85 -7.57
N TYR A 16 8.83 1.40 -7.44
CA TYR A 16 9.35 0.75 -6.24
C TYR A 16 9.16 1.60 -4.98
N GLN A 17 9.56 2.87 -5.02
CA GLN A 17 9.48 3.73 -3.84
C GLN A 17 8.04 3.93 -3.36
N ASP A 18 7.12 4.14 -4.29
CA ASP A 18 5.70 4.29 -3.97
C ASP A 18 5.12 2.99 -3.42
N MET A 19 5.53 1.85 -3.97
CA MET A 19 5.11 0.54 -3.47
C MET A 19 5.60 0.31 -2.05
N PHE A 20 6.86 0.62 -1.79
CA PHE A 20 7.43 0.48 -0.46
C PHE A 20 6.74 1.39 0.56
N ARG A 21 6.49 2.65 0.20
CA ARG A 21 5.76 3.60 1.06
C ARG A 21 4.35 3.10 1.34
N PHE A 22 3.67 2.62 0.32
CA PHE A 22 2.34 2.03 0.46
C PHE A 22 2.35 0.93 1.52
N ALA A 23 3.26 -0.02 1.37
CA ALA A 23 3.36 -1.16 2.28
C ALA A 23 3.77 -0.73 3.70
N LEU A 24 4.74 0.16 3.80
CA LEU A 24 5.23 0.66 5.09
C LEU A 24 4.12 1.39 5.86
N TYR A 25 3.42 2.29 5.20
CA TYR A 25 2.35 3.07 5.84
C TYR A 25 1.17 2.18 6.21
N THR A 26 0.88 1.16 5.41
CA THR A 26 -0.22 0.23 5.67
C THR A 26 0.11 -0.73 6.82
N LEU A 27 1.31 -1.31 6.81
CA LEU A 27 1.70 -2.37 7.75
C LEU A 27 2.41 -1.86 8.99
N LYS A 28 2.93 -0.64 8.98
CA LYS A 28 3.67 0.00 10.08
C LYS A 28 4.96 -0.71 10.46
N ASN A 29 5.47 -1.59 9.62
CA ASN A 29 6.64 -2.38 9.91
C ASN A 29 7.48 -2.52 8.65
N ARG A 30 8.73 -2.07 8.73
CA ARG A 30 9.66 -2.03 7.59
C ARG A 30 9.95 -3.41 7.04
N HIS A 31 10.21 -4.36 7.93
CA HIS A 31 10.54 -5.73 7.54
C HIS A 31 9.37 -6.38 6.82
N GLU A 32 8.17 -6.24 7.36
CA GLU A 32 6.96 -6.76 6.74
C GLU A 32 6.66 -6.07 5.41
N ALA A 33 6.92 -4.77 5.32
CA ALA A 33 6.76 -4.02 4.07
C ALA A 33 7.71 -4.55 2.99
N GLU A 34 8.97 -4.77 3.32
CA GLU A 34 9.95 -5.34 2.40
C GLU A 34 9.53 -6.72 1.92
N ASP A 35 9.02 -7.56 2.82
CA ASP A 35 8.55 -8.90 2.50
C ASP A 35 7.39 -8.89 1.51
N VAL A 36 6.35 -8.08 1.76
CA VAL A 36 5.19 -8.04 0.85
C VAL A 36 5.55 -7.42 -0.50
N VAL A 37 6.46 -6.45 -0.54
CA VAL A 37 6.94 -5.88 -1.80
C VAL A 37 7.70 -6.95 -2.60
N SER A 38 8.58 -7.70 -1.94
CA SER A 38 9.33 -8.79 -2.59
C SER A 38 8.40 -9.87 -3.14
N GLU A 39 7.39 -10.28 -2.36
CA GLU A 39 6.40 -11.26 -2.81
C GLU A 39 5.59 -10.72 -4.00
N THR A 40 5.24 -9.45 -3.96
CA THR A 40 4.50 -8.79 -5.04
C THR A 40 5.31 -8.80 -6.34
N VAL A 41 6.61 -8.49 -6.25
CA VAL A 41 7.50 -8.50 -7.41
C VAL A 41 7.59 -9.88 -8.04
N LEU A 42 7.72 -10.93 -7.21
CA LEU A 42 7.76 -12.30 -7.70
C LEU A 42 6.46 -12.70 -8.40
N ASP A 43 5.32 -12.38 -7.80
CA ASP A 43 4.01 -12.67 -8.40
C ASP A 43 3.80 -11.88 -9.69
N ALA A 44 4.21 -10.61 -9.69
CA ALA A 44 4.11 -9.76 -10.87
C ALA A 44 4.97 -10.32 -12.02
N TRP A 45 6.19 -10.72 -11.72
CA TRP A 45 7.07 -11.32 -12.72
C TRP A 45 6.45 -12.58 -13.32
N LYS A 46 5.90 -13.44 -12.49
CA LYS A 46 5.27 -14.69 -12.94
C LYS A 46 4.01 -14.44 -13.76
N GLY A 47 3.28 -13.38 -13.45
CA GLY A 47 2.01 -13.07 -14.10
C GLY A 47 2.08 -12.01 -15.20
N ILE A 48 3.27 -11.50 -15.52
CA ILE A 48 3.42 -10.36 -16.45
C ILE A 48 2.88 -10.65 -17.84
N GLU A 49 2.92 -11.89 -18.27
CA GLU A 49 2.41 -12.29 -19.59
C GLU A 49 0.89 -12.08 -19.71
N GLY A 50 0.18 -12.10 -18.56
CA GLY A 50 -1.26 -11.82 -18.52
C GLY A 50 -1.61 -10.35 -18.59
N LEU A 51 -0.64 -9.45 -18.44
CA LEU A 51 -0.87 -8.01 -18.56
C LEU A 51 -0.98 -7.64 -20.03
N LYS A 52 -2.17 -7.18 -20.43
CA LYS A 52 -2.47 -6.88 -21.83
C LYS A 52 -2.05 -5.46 -22.26
N ASP A 53 -2.03 -4.53 -21.33
CA ASP A 53 -1.72 -3.12 -21.57
C ASP A 53 -0.55 -2.69 -20.70
N GLU A 54 0.58 -2.35 -21.32
CA GLU A 54 1.77 -1.89 -20.62
C GLU A 54 1.54 -0.64 -19.77
N ASN A 55 0.60 0.22 -20.19
CA ASN A 55 0.26 1.43 -19.48
C ASN A 55 -0.49 1.13 -18.17
N ALA A 56 -1.02 -0.07 -18.02
CA ALA A 56 -1.70 -0.52 -16.81
C ALA A 56 -0.76 -1.17 -15.80
N PHE A 57 0.54 -1.20 -16.05
CA PHE A 57 1.51 -1.88 -15.18
C PHE A 57 1.44 -1.38 -13.74
N ARG A 58 1.44 -0.07 -13.54
CA ARG A 58 1.38 0.53 -12.21
C ARG A 58 0.13 0.10 -11.45
N ALA A 59 -1.04 0.28 -12.05
CA ALA A 59 -2.32 -0.09 -11.41
C ALA A 59 -2.38 -1.60 -11.14
N TRP A 60 -1.88 -2.39 -12.05
CA TRP A 60 -1.88 -3.85 -11.92
C TRP A 60 -0.99 -4.34 -10.78
N ILE A 61 0.25 -3.85 -10.69
CA ILE A 61 1.18 -4.28 -9.63
C ILE A 61 0.75 -3.78 -8.25
N PHE A 62 0.22 -2.55 -8.18
CA PHE A 62 -0.31 -2.02 -6.91
C PHE A 62 -1.52 -2.81 -6.42
N ARG A 63 -2.33 -3.33 -7.32
CA ARG A 63 -3.46 -4.19 -6.94
C ARG A 63 -2.97 -5.47 -6.27
N ILE A 64 -1.92 -6.08 -6.80
CA ILE A 64 -1.30 -7.26 -6.18
C ILE A 64 -0.79 -6.89 -4.79
N LEU A 65 -0.08 -5.78 -4.69
CA LEU A 65 0.47 -5.28 -3.42
C LEU A 65 -0.62 -5.02 -2.38
N ALA A 66 -1.68 -4.30 -2.75
CA ALA A 66 -2.77 -3.96 -1.85
C ALA A 66 -3.45 -5.20 -1.27
N ASN A 67 -3.68 -6.20 -2.12
CA ASN A 67 -4.28 -7.46 -1.67
C ASN A 67 -3.36 -8.23 -0.73
N LYS A 68 -2.05 -8.22 -0.96
CA LYS A 68 -1.08 -8.86 -0.06
C LYS A 68 -1.02 -8.14 1.29
N CYS A 69 -1.04 -6.82 1.30
CA CYS A 69 -1.09 -6.05 2.53
C CYS A 69 -2.36 -6.37 3.32
N ARG A 70 -3.49 -6.44 2.64
CA ARG A 70 -4.77 -6.79 3.27
C ARG A 70 -4.73 -8.19 3.90
N GLN A 71 -4.20 -9.16 3.17
CA GLN A 71 -4.04 -10.53 3.69
C GLN A 71 -3.14 -10.57 4.91
N LYS A 72 -2.05 -9.80 4.89
CA LYS A 72 -1.11 -9.72 6.01
C LYS A 72 -1.79 -9.16 7.25
N LEU A 73 -2.53 -8.08 7.12
CA LEU A 73 -3.28 -7.48 8.23
C LEU A 73 -4.30 -8.46 8.81
N LYS A 74 -5.03 -9.17 7.96
CA LYS A 74 -6.00 -10.17 8.40
C LYS A 74 -5.32 -11.33 9.13
N SER A 75 -4.16 -11.76 8.66
CA SER A 75 -3.39 -12.83 9.29
C SER A 75 -3.03 -12.50 10.74
N TYR A 76 -2.56 -11.27 10.99
CA TYR A 76 -2.23 -10.83 12.34
C TYR A 76 -3.46 -10.68 13.22
N LEU A 77 -4.53 -10.14 12.68
CA LEU A 77 -5.80 -10.01 13.41
C LEU A 77 -6.35 -11.38 13.84
N ASN A 78 -6.33 -12.35 12.93
CA ASN A 78 -6.83 -13.71 13.21
C ASN A 78 -6.00 -14.42 14.28
N ARG A 79 -4.74 -14.05 14.45
CA ARG A 79 -3.88 -14.59 15.52
C ARG A 79 -3.99 -13.80 16.81
N ALA A 80 -4.82 -12.75 16.84
CA ALA A 80 -4.93 -11.80 17.95
C ALA A 80 -3.57 -11.16 18.29
N VAL A 81 -2.75 -10.93 17.27
CA VAL A 81 -1.42 -10.30 17.39
C VAL A 81 -1.41 -9.02 16.56
N GLU A 82 -0.90 -7.93 17.15
CA GLU A 82 -0.64 -6.71 16.39
C GLU A 82 0.73 -6.82 15.71
N LEU A 83 0.81 -6.23 14.50
CA LEU A 83 2.11 -6.03 13.85
C LEU A 83 2.90 -5.01 14.67
N PRO A 84 4.13 -5.36 15.09
CA PRO A 84 4.98 -4.38 15.78
C PRO A 84 5.22 -3.18 14.88
N ALA A 85 4.93 -1.98 15.39
CA ALA A 85 5.19 -0.75 14.66
C ALA A 85 6.68 -0.47 14.64
N ASP A 86 7.20 -0.17 13.46
CA ASP A 86 8.59 0.27 13.27
C ASP A 86 8.58 1.79 13.08
N LEU A 87 9.05 2.50 14.08
CA LEU A 87 9.13 3.95 14.07
C LEU A 87 10.51 4.49 13.70
N ALA A 88 11.41 3.60 13.26
CA ALA A 88 12.74 4.01 12.84
C ALA A 88 12.67 4.84 11.56
N TRP A 89 13.36 5.97 11.54
CA TRP A 89 13.34 6.92 10.45
C TRP A 89 14.55 6.72 9.54
N ARG A 90 14.33 6.97 8.24
CA ARG A 90 15.43 7.05 7.29
C ARG A 90 16.09 8.43 7.44
N GLU A 91 17.39 8.50 7.19
CA GLU A 91 18.16 9.75 7.25
C GLU A 91 17.62 10.87 6.37
N ARG A 92 16.90 10.49 5.28
CA ARG A 92 16.35 11.45 4.32
C ARG A 92 14.95 11.95 4.66
N ASP A 93 14.34 11.44 5.71
CA ASP A 93 13.00 11.88 6.09
C ASP A 93 13.08 13.26 6.73
N THR A 94 12.19 14.16 6.30
CA THR A 94 12.03 15.46 6.94
C THR A 94 11.20 15.31 8.21
N SER A 95 11.21 16.37 9.06
CA SER A 95 10.33 16.39 10.24
C SER A 95 8.86 16.28 9.85
N GLU A 96 8.45 16.90 8.74
CA GLU A 96 7.09 16.84 8.24
C GLU A 96 6.72 15.42 7.83
N ASP A 97 7.61 14.71 7.12
CA ASP A 97 7.41 13.33 6.73
C ASP A 97 7.26 12.42 7.96
N MET A 98 8.06 12.67 8.98
CA MET A 98 7.99 11.94 10.25
C MET A 98 6.65 12.16 10.95
N ASP A 99 6.16 13.40 10.97
CA ASP A 99 4.88 13.75 11.58
C ASP A 99 3.71 13.10 10.84
N VAL A 100 3.74 13.14 9.52
CA VAL A 100 2.71 12.51 8.68
C VAL A 100 2.69 11.00 8.89
N ARG A 101 3.86 10.37 8.89
CA ARG A 101 3.95 8.93 9.12
C ARG A 101 3.46 8.53 10.50
N ALA A 102 3.84 9.30 11.53
CA ALA A 102 3.39 9.04 12.89
C ALA A 102 1.87 9.15 13.01
N ALA A 103 1.28 10.16 12.37
CA ALA A 103 -0.18 10.34 12.35
C ALA A 103 -0.85 9.17 11.62
N PHE A 104 -0.30 8.78 10.49
CA PHE A 104 -0.81 7.65 9.70
C PHE A 104 -0.83 6.36 10.52
N TYR A 105 0.23 6.12 11.29
CA TYR A 105 0.36 4.92 12.12
C TYR A 105 -0.68 4.83 13.23
N LYS A 106 -1.31 5.94 13.59
CA LYS A 106 -2.39 5.98 14.59
C LYS A 106 -3.76 5.61 14.03
N LEU A 107 -3.89 5.56 12.72
CA LEU A 107 -5.11 5.10 12.06
C LEU A 107 -5.28 3.59 12.27
N ASN A 108 -6.53 3.09 12.18
CA ASN A 108 -6.74 1.66 12.22
C ASN A 108 -6.32 0.99 10.90
N ASP A 109 -6.29 -0.34 10.88
CA ASP A 109 -5.79 -1.12 9.73
C ASP A 109 -6.53 -0.81 8.43
N GLU A 110 -7.86 -0.76 8.47
CA GLU A 110 -8.67 -0.47 7.28
C GLU A 110 -8.47 0.96 6.79
N GLU A 111 -8.41 1.91 7.71
CA GLU A 111 -8.17 3.31 7.37
C GLU A 111 -6.80 3.48 6.69
N ARG A 112 -5.77 2.82 7.22
CA ARG A 112 -4.44 2.89 6.61
C ARG A 112 -4.43 2.28 5.22
N LEU A 113 -5.05 1.13 5.04
CA LEU A 113 -5.09 0.45 3.75
C LEU A 113 -5.80 1.30 2.68
N ILE A 114 -6.95 1.87 3.04
CA ILE A 114 -7.72 2.71 2.12
C ILE A 114 -6.99 4.00 1.79
N LEU A 115 -6.44 4.66 2.80
CA LEU A 115 -5.73 5.92 2.59
C LEU A 115 -4.44 5.73 1.80
N SER A 116 -3.69 4.65 2.06
CA SER A 116 -2.51 4.27 1.28
C SER A 116 -2.86 3.99 -0.18
N SER A 117 -3.96 3.29 -0.41
CA SER A 117 -4.44 2.98 -1.76
C SER A 117 -4.77 4.26 -2.54
N SER A 118 -5.32 5.25 -1.86
CA SER A 118 -5.63 6.54 -2.46
C SER A 118 -4.39 7.38 -2.70
N LEU A 119 -3.53 7.54 -1.69
CA LEU A 119 -2.39 8.47 -1.74
C LEU A 119 -1.21 7.93 -2.55
N PHE A 120 -0.83 6.69 -2.33
CA PHE A 120 0.34 6.11 -3.00
C PHE A 120 -0.04 5.28 -4.23
N GLY A 121 -1.16 4.60 -4.18
CA GLY A 121 -1.66 3.83 -5.31
C GLY A 121 -2.33 4.66 -6.39
N GLY A 122 -2.87 5.81 -6.02
CA GLY A 122 -3.58 6.69 -6.94
C GLY A 122 -4.98 6.21 -7.31
N TYR A 123 -5.56 5.33 -6.53
CA TYR A 123 -6.89 4.79 -6.80
C TYR A 123 -8.00 5.70 -6.32
N THR A 124 -9.09 5.74 -7.08
CA THR A 124 -10.34 6.38 -6.64
C THR A 124 -11.05 5.50 -5.62
N GLY A 125 -12.01 6.06 -4.88
CA GLY A 125 -12.81 5.28 -3.93
C GLY A 125 -13.55 4.13 -4.58
N LYS A 126 -14.05 4.32 -5.79
CA LYS A 126 -14.71 3.28 -6.57
C LYS A 126 -13.75 2.15 -6.94
N GLU A 127 -12.54 2.51 -7.36
CA GLU A 127 -11.50 1.54 -7.70
C GLU A 127 -11.06 0.74 -6.47
N ILE A 128 -10.90 1.41 -5.33
CA ILE A 128 -10.55 0.76 -4.07
C ILE A 128 -11.63 -0.24 -3.66
N ALA A 129 -12.89 0.15 -3.77
CA ALA A 129 -14.02 -0.72 -3.45
C ALA A 129 -14.02 -2.00 -4.31
N ALA A 130 -13.77 -1.85 -5.60
CA ALA A 130 -13.68 -2.99 -6.51
C ALA A 130 -12.47 -3.87 -6.19
N MET A 131 -11.32 -3.26 -5.96
CA MET A 131 -10.06 -3.96 -5.71
C MET A 131 -10.09 -4.76 -4.40
N LEU A 132 -10.66 -4.20 -3.36
CA LEU A 132 -10.71 -4.82 -2.02
C LEU A 132 -12.02 -5.53 -1.74
N GLU A 133 -12.92 -5.59 -2.71
CA GLU A 133 -14.24 -6.22 -2.56
C GLU A 133 -15.02 -5.63 -1.38
N MET A 134 -15.05 -4.31 -1.31
CA MET A 134 -15.74 -3.55 -0.28
C MET A 134 -16.87 -2.72 -0.89
N ASN A 135 -17.82 -2.35 -0.05
CA ASN A 135 -18.88 -1.43 -0.45
C ASN A 135 -18.27 -0.03 -0.67
N GLU A 136 -18.64 0.63 -1.77
CA GLU A 136 -18.13 1.96 -2.11
C GLU A 136 -18.42 3.01 -1.04
N ASN A 137 -19.63 2.95 -0.44
CA ASN A 137 -19.98 3.87 0.65
C ASN A 137 -19.10 3.65 1.89
N THR A 138 -18.76 2.40 2.18
CA THR A 138 -17.87 2.06 3.29
C THR A 138 -16.47 2.62 3.03
N VAL A 139 -15.96 2.48 1.81
CA VAL A 139 -14.66 3.04 1.42
C VAL A 139 -14.67 4.56 1.58
N ARG A 140 -15.72 5.21 1.10
CA ARG A 140 -15.88 6.66 1.19
C ARG A 140 -15.90 7.13 2.66
N SER A 141 -16.65 6.45 3.51
CA SER A 141 -16.75 6.78 4.93
C SER A 141 -15.42 6.59 5.65
N LEU A 142 -14.72 5.48 5.38
CA LEU A 142 -13.42 5.20 5.99
C LEU A 142 -12.35 6.19 5.53
N LYS A 143 -12.34 6.54 4.26
CA LYS A 143 -11.41 7.54 3.72
C LYS A 143 -11.65 8.90 4.36
N SER A 144 -12.91 9.33 4.43
CA SER A 144 -13.29 10.60 5.05
C SER A 144 -12.89 10.65 6.51
N ARG A 145 -13.14 9.58 7.24
CA ARG A 145 -12.78 9.47 8.67
C ARG A 145 -11.26 9.50 8.86
N ALA A 146 -10.53 8.78 8.01
CA ALA A 146 -9.06 8.75 8.06
C ALA A 146 -8.47 10.13 7.82
N LEU A 147 -8.95 10.83 6.80
CA LEU A 147 -8.48 12.19 6.47
C LEU A 147 -8.78 13.17 7.60
N LYS A 148 -9.95 13.05 8.23
CA LYS A 148 -10.34 13.90 9.34
C LYS A 148 -9.44 13.66 10.56
N LYS A 149 -9.13 12.41 10.87
CA LYS A 149 -8.19 12.07 11.93
C LYS A 149 -6.79 12.63 11.66
N MET A 150 -6.32 12.50 10.42
CA MET A 150 -5.04 13.04 10.00
C MET A 150 -4.99 14.55 10.18
N GLU A 151 -6.03 15.24 9.75
CA GLU A 151 -6.14 16.70 9.89
C GLU A 151 -6.06 17.13 11.36
N GLN A 152 -6.76 16.42 12.24
CA GLN A 152 -6.74 16.71 13.67
C GLN A 152 -5.38 16.47 14.31
N MET A 153 -4.67 15.44 13.88
CA MET A 153 -3.36 15.09 14.41
C MET A 153 -2.24 16.03 13.93
N LEU A 154 -2.42 16.63 12.75
CA LEU A 154 -1.41 17.47 12.12
C LEU A 154 -1.64 18.97 12.32
N SER A 155 -2.75 19.36 12.90
CA SER A 155 -3.03 20.78 13.17
C SER A 155 -2.46 21.26 14.48
#